data_d857f038decc0157896391dda9bf340e
#
_entry.id   d857f038decc0157896391dda9bf340e
#
_cell.length_a   1.000
_cell.length_b   1.000
_cell.length_c   1.000
_cell.angle_alpha   90.00
_cell.angle_beta   90.00
_cell.angle_gamma   90.00
#
_symmetry.space_group_name_H-M   'P 1'
#
loop_
_entity.id
_entity.type
_entity.pdbx_description
1 polymer ?
#
loop_
_entity_poly.entity_id
_entity_poly.type
_entity_poly.pdbx_seq_one_letter_code
_entity_poly.pdbx_strand_id
1 'polypeptide(L)'
;KALGGRVPAFDDLPNLDYASMCFKEAMRIYPPVWMLNRTAVEEDEIGGFYVPAKTDILLLPYLTHRHPEFWEDAEEFVPERFSTENSENRPKFAYYPFGGGPRICLGNSFAMMEAQLIIAMILQRFKVKLAPEHKVEAEVSLTLRPKRGIMVSLEKV
;
A
#
# COMPACT_ATOMS: atom_id res chain seq x y z
N LYS A 1 19.62 -13.54 -0.10
CA LYS A 1 19.89 -14.93 0.36
C LYS A 1 18.78 -15.89 -0.10
N ALA A 2 17.49 -15.52 -0.05
CA ALA A 2 16.35 -16.39 -0.39
C ALA A 2 16.43 -16.99 -1.80
N LEU A 3 17.01 -16.31 -2.76
CA LEU A 3 16.99 -16.68 -4.18
C LEU A 3 18.34 -17.20 -4.71
N GLY A 4 19.41 -17.23 -3.90
CA GLY A 4 20.72 -17.70 -4.33
C GLY A 4 21.31 -16.96 -5.54
N GLY A 5 20.88 -15.73 -5.82
CA GLY A 5 21.34 -14.92 -6.96
C GLY A 5 20.64 -15.17 -8.30
N ARG A 6 19.74 -16.15 -8.41
CA ARG A 6 18.95 -16.39 -9.62
C ARG A 6 17.80 -15.38 -9.75
N VAL A 7 17.29 -15.21 -10.96
CA VAL A 7 16.10 -14.39 -11.21
C VAL A 7 14.90 -15.02 -10.49
N PRO A 8 14.11 -14.21 -9.72
CA PRO A 8 12.93 -14.72 -9.06
C PRO A 8 11.86 -15.18 -10.05
N ALA A 9 11.13 -16.23 -9.67
CA ALA A 9 9.99 -16.77 -10.41
C ALA A 9 8.74 -16.77 -9.53
N PHE A 10 7.60 -17.14 -10.09
CA PHE A 10 6.33 -17.20 -9.37
C PHE A 10 6.39 -18.08 -8.12
N ASP A 11 7.06 -19.23 -8.21
CA ASP A 11 7.18 -20.18 -7.09
C ASP A 11 8.05 -19.65 -5.92
N ASP A 12 8.73 -18.52 -6.11
CA ASP A 12 9.55 -17.90 -5.06
C ASP A 12 8.75 -16.93 -4.17
N LEU A 13 7.55 -16.55 -4.58
CA LEU A 13 6.73 -15.57 -3.86
C LEU A 13 6.56 -15.89 -2.36
N PRO A 14 6.35 -17.14 -1.94
CA PRO A 14 6.28 -17.50 -0.53
C PRO A 14 7.56 -17.21 0.26
N ASN A 15 8.70 -17.10 -0.41
CA ASN A 15 10.00 -16.80 0.21
C ASN A 15 10.36 -15.30 0.17
N LEU A 16 9.47 -14.47 -0.39
CA LEU A 16 9.64 -13.02 -0.52
C LEU A 16 8.75 -12.22 0.45
N ASP A 17 8.42 -12.80 1.61
CA ASP A 17 7.49 -12.24 2.59
C ASP A 17 7.87 -10.83 3.00
N TYR A 18 9.17 -10.59 3.27
CA TYR A 18 9.63 -9.26 3.68
C TYR A 18 9.44 -8.21 2.57
N ALA A 19 9.64 -8.57 1.31
CA ALA A 19 9.36 -7.68 0.19
C ALA A 19 7.85 -7.36 0.09
N SER A 20 7.00 -8.36 0.36
CA SER A 20 5.56 -8.17 0.47
C SER A 20 5.18 -7.20 1.60
N MET A 21 5.76 -7.39 2.79
CA MET A 21 5.53 -6.52 3.94
C MET A 21 5.97 -5.08 3.66
N CYS A 22 7.15 -4.87 3.07
CA CYS A 22 7.62 -3.55 2.66
C CYS A 22 6.67 -2.88 1.65
N PHE A 23 6.18 -3.63 0.67
CA PHE A 23 5.26 -3.08 -0.33
C PHE A 23 3.89 -2.73 0.28
N LYS A 24 3.36 -3.58 1.17
CA LYS A 24 2.12 -3.30 1.91
C LYS A 24 2.26 -2.05 2.78
N GLU A 25 3.39 -1.90 3.48
CA GLU A 25 3.65 -0.73 4.31
C GLU A 25 3.81 0.54 3.47
N ALA A 26 4.45 0.46 2.32
CA ALA A 26 4.52 1.57 1.37
C ALA A 26 3.12 1.99 0.89
N MET A 27 2.25 1.05 0.56
CA MET A 27 0.85 1.34 0.19
C MET A 27 0.00 1.83 1.36
N ARG A 28 0.36 1.49 2.61
CA ARG A 28 -0.31 2.05 3.78
C ARG A 28 -0.02 3.54 3.90
N ILE A 29 1.26 3.91 3.84
CA ILE A 29 1.68 5.31 3.98
C ILE A 29 1.34 6.11 2.71
N TYR A 30 1.55 5.54 1.52
CA TYR A 30 1.32 6.20 0.24
C TYR A 30 0.37 5.36 -0.63
N PRO A 31 -0.92 5.25 -0.27
CA PRO A 31 -1.88 4.51 -1.09
C PRO A 31 -2.06 5.23 -2.44
N PRO A 32 -1.77 4.57 -3.58
CA PRO A 32 -1.98 5.18 -4.90
C PRO A 32 -3.41 5.67 -5.09
N VAL A 33 -4.39 4.89 -4.64
CA VAL A 33 -5.80 5.30 -4.56
C VAL A 33 -6.05 5.84 -3.16
N TRP A 34 -5.85 7.13 -3.00
CA TRP A 34 -5.94 7.83 -1.71
C TRP A 34 -7.37 8.11 -1.27
N MET A 35 -8.31 8.09 -2.22
CA MET A 35 -9.74 8.34 -2.02
C MET A 35 -10.57 7.45 -2.94
N LEU A 36 -11.66 6.90 -2.42
CA LEU A 36 -12.66 6.14 -3.16
C LEU A 36 -14.01 6.84 -2.98
N ASN A 37 -14.71 7.09 -4.09
CA ASN A 37 -16.06 7.65 -4.06
C ASN A 37 -17.12 6.55 -4.21
N ARG A 38 -18.22 6.72 -3.49
CA ARG A 38 -19.47 5.95 -3.61
C ARG A 38 -20.65 6.91 -3.56
N THR A 39 -21.72 6.56 -4.24
CA THR A 39 -22.98 7.32 -4.16
C THR A 39 -24.05 6.41 -3.60
N ALA A 40 -24.75 6.84 -2.56
CA ALA A 40 -25.86 6.11 -1.99
C ALA A 40 -26.99 5.97 -3.05
N VAL A 41 -27.39 4.74 -3.35
CA VAL A 41 -28.45 4.46 -4.34
C VAL A 41 -29.81 4.81 -3.74
N GLU A 42 -30.01 4.47 -2.49
CA GLU A 42 -31.19 4.74 -1.67
C GLU A 42 -30.76 5.34 -0.32
N GLU A 43 -31.69 5.73 0.51
CA GLU A 43 -31.38 6.18 1.87
C GLU A 43 -30.83 5.04 2.71
N ASP A 44 -29.91 5.35 3.62
CA ASP A 44 -29.21 4.39 4.47
C ASP A 44 -28.87 5.03 5.84
N GLU A 45 -28.39 4.21 6.76
CA GLU A 45 -27.82 4.65 8.01
C GLU A 45 -26.38 4.11 8.15
N ILE A 46 -25.41 5.00 8.31
CA ILE A 46 -24.00 4.63 8.46
C ILE A 46 -23.50 5.16 9.81
N GLY A 47 -23.14 4.24 10.72
CA GLY A 47 -22.61 4.61 12.03
C GLY A 47 -23.56 5.46 12.89
N GLY A 48 -24.87 5.29 12.75
CA GLY A 48 -25.88 6.07 13.45
C GLY A 48 -26.25 7.40 12.76
N PHE A 49 -25.68 7.69 11.58
CA PHE A 49 -25.98 8.88 10.80
C PHE A 49 -26.88 8.56 9.61
N TYR A 50 -27.96 9.30 9.46
CA TYR A 50 -28.83 9.20 8.30
C TYR A 50 -28.11 9.69 7.04
N VAL A 51 -28.16 8.88 5.99
CA VAL A 51 -27.55 9.17 4.68
C VAL A 51 -28.65 9.20 3.62
N PRO A 52 -29.03 10.37 3.10
CA PRO A 52 -30.02 10.49 2.03
C PRO A 52 -29.58 9.75 0.77
N ALA A 53 -30.56 9.32 -0.03
CA ALA A 53 -30.30 8.83 -1.38
C ALA A 53 -29.51 9.87 -2.20
N LYS A 54 -28.62 9.41 -3.09
CA LYS A 54 -27.74 10.23 -3.95
C LYS A 54 -26.66 11.02 -3.17
N THR A 55 -26.47 10.76 -1.88
CA THR A 55 -25.33 11.32 -1.12
C THR A 55 -24.02 10.71 -1.60
N ASP A 56 -23.03 11.54 -1.87
CA ASP A 56 -21.67 11.08 -2.15
C ASP A 56 -20.93 10.77 -0.86
N ILE A 57 -20.38 9.57 -0.77
CA ILE A 57 -19.64 9.03 0.36
C ILE A 57 -18.18 8.88 -0.05
N LEU A 58 -17.28 9.56 0.67
CA LEU A 58 -15.86 9.47 0.43
C LEU A 58 -15.21 8.52 1.44
N LEU A 59 -14.62 7.46 0.94
CA LEU A 59 -13.76 6.56 1.71
C LEU A 59 -12.31 6.99 1.48
N LEU A 60 -11.58 7.24 2.56
CA LEU A 60 -10.25 7.84 2.52
C LEU A 60 -9.18 6.88 3.03
N PRO A 61 -8.67 5.94 2.20
CA PRO A 61 -7.56 5.07 2.59
C PRO A 61 -6.40 5.84 3.20
N TYR A 62 -6.05 7.00 2.64
CA TYR A 62 -4.97 7.84 3.14
C TYR A 62 -5.12 8.21 4.62
N LEU A 63 -6.33 8.52 5.09
CA LEU A 63 -6.60 8.83 6.49
C LEU A 63 -6.78 7.57 7.34
N THR A 64 -7.53 6.59 6.84
CA THR A 64 -7.77 5.35 7.58
C THR A 64 -6.49 4.57 7.85
N HIS A 65 -5.59 4.54 6.87
CA HIS A 65 -4.29 3.86 7.00
C HIS A 65 -3.31 4.59 7.93
N ARG A 66 -3.70 5.74 8.47
CA ARG A 66 -2.94 6.53 9.47
C ARG A 66 -3.70 6.76 10.75
N HIS A 67 -4.91 6.23 10.86
CA HIS A 67 -5.76 6.49 12.03
C HIS A 67 -5.13 5.85 13.28
N PRO A 68 -4.91 6.62 14.36
CA PRO A 68 -4.17 6.15 15.55
C PRO A 68 -4.85 5.00 16.29
N GLU A 69 -6.16 4.82 16.13
CA GLU A 69 -6.87 3.67 16.67
C GLU A 69 -6.43 2.34 16.05
N PHE A 70 -5.97 2.36 14.79
CA PHE A 70 -5.58 1.14 14.05
C PHE A 70 -4.07 1.02 13.86
N TRP A 71 -3.34 2.14 13.95
CA TRP A 71 -1.93 2.20 13.58
C TRP A 71 -1.13 3.00 14.61
N GLU A 72 -0.43 2.31 15.47
CA GLU A 72 0.56 2.91 16.37
C GLU A 72 1.71 3.48 15.51
N ASP A 73 2.27 4.64 15.90
CA ASP A 73 3.33 5.33 15.15
C ASP A 73 3.06 5.38 13.64
N ALA A 74 1.87 5.86 13.28
CA ALA A 74 1.30 5.75 11.93
C ALA A 74 2.17 6.36 10.81
N GLU A 75 3.07 7.30 11.12
CA GLU A 75 3.97 7.91 10.12
C GLU A 75 5.29 7.16 9.97
N GLU A 76 5.60 6.20 10.85
CA GLU A 76 6.80 5.39 10.76
C GLU A 76 6.62 4.24 9.76
N PHE A 77 7.70 3.97 9.01
CA PHE A 77 7.74 2.86 8.06
C PHE A 77 8.18 1.57 8.76
N VAL A 78 7.21 0.73 9.11
CA VAL A 78 7.42 -0.51 9.89
C VAL A 78 6.80 -1.70 9.14
N PRO A 79 7.53 -2.35 8.23
CA PRO A 79 7.01 -3.50 7.45
C PRO A 79 6.48 -4.65 8.30
N GLU A 80 7.04 -4.86 9.48
CA GLU A 80 6.69 -5.91 10.43
C GLU A 80 5.23 -5.84 10.89
N ARG A 81 4.56 -4.70 10.73
CA ARG A 81 3.10 -4.58 10.92
C ARG A 81 2.31 -5.55 10.06
N PHE A 82 2.89 -5.98 8.93
CA PHE A 82 2.27 -6.90 7.97
C PHE A 82 2.76 -8.34 8.10
N SER A 83 3.48 -8.68 9.17
CA SER A 83 3.73 -10.07 9.52
C SER A 83 2.41 -10.79 9.84
N THR A 84 2.39 -12.11 9.74
CA THR A 84 1.21 -12.92 10.08
C THR A 84 0.73 -12.61 11.49
N GLU A 85 1.64 -12.62 12.46
CA GLU A 85 1.38 -12.36 13.86
C GLU A 85 0.74 -10.97 14.12
N ASN A 86 1.35 -9.91 13.56
CA ASN A 86 0.90 -8.53 13.78
C ASN A 86 -0.35 -8.14 12.97
N SER A 87 -0.74 -8.97 12.01
CA SER A 87 -1.92 -8.73 11.16
C SER A 87 -3.19 -9.42 11.67
N GLU A 88 -3.06 -10.43 12.53
CA GLU A 88 -4.15 -11.33 12.91
C GLU A 88 -5.36 -10.62 13.53
N ASN A 89 -5.11 -9.64 14.40
CA ASN A 89 -6.15 -8.91 15.14
C ASN A 89 -6.52 -7.56 14.50
N ARG A 90 -5.99 -7.25 13.31
CA ARG A 90 -6.29 -5.97 12.65
C ARG A 90 -7.70 -5.98 12.07
N PRO A 91 -8.53 -4.94 12.35
CA PRO A 91 -9.84 -4.81 11.71
C PRO A 91 -9.71 -4.84 10.18
N LYS A 92 -10.59 -5.60 9.53
CA LYS A 92 -10.51 -5.87 8.08
C LYS A 92 -10.34 -4.61 7.22
N PHE A 93 -11.02 -3.54 7.55
CA PHE A 93 -10.99 -2.30 6.79
C PHE A 93 -10.09 -1.20 7.42
N ALA A 94 -9.23 -1.55 8.38
CA ALA A 94 -8.13 -0.68 8.76
C ALA A 94 -7.08 -0.55 7.64
N TYR A 95 -7.05 -1.53 6.69
CA TYR A 95 -6.16 -1.55 5.52
C TYR A 95 -6.91 -2.03 4.27
N TYR A 96 -7.08 -1.14 3.29
CA TYR A 96 -7.82 -1.44 2.04
C TYR A 96 -7.28 -0.67 0.82
N PRO A 97 -5.98 -0.79 0.48
CA PRO A 97 -5.36 -0.04 -0.61
C PRO A 97 -5.94 -0.38 -1.99
N PHE A 98 -6.59 -1.54 -2.10
CA PHE A 98 -7.29 -2.03 -3.29
C PHE A 98 -8.82 -1.90 -3.20
N GLY A 99 -9.32 -1.16 -2.20
CA GLY A 99 -10.74 -1.10 -1.90
C GLY A 99 -11.28 -2.37 -1.23
N GLY A 100 -12.58 -2.60 -1.33
CA GLY A 100 -13.23 -3.75 -0.72
C GLY A 100 -14.63 -4.01 -1.26
N GLY A 101 -15.22 -5.15 -0.87
CA GLY A 101 -16.55 -5.57 -1.31
C GLY A 101 -16.61 -5.93 -2.81
N PRO A 102 -17.79 -5.84 -3.45
CA PRO A 102 -17.98 -6.22 -4.85
C PRO A 102 -17.19 -5.38 -5.86
N ARG A 103 -16.62 -4.26 -5.43
CA ARG A 103 -15.82 -3.34 -6.26
C ARG A 103 -14.32 -3.36 -5.88
N ILE A 104 -13.86 -4.41 -5.22
CA ILE A 104 -12.42 -4.61 -4.97
C ILE A 104 -11.65 -4.62 -6.29
N CYS A 105 -10.42 -4.10 -6.29
CA CYS A 105 -9.58 -4.11 -7.47
C CYS A 105 -9.35 -5.54 -7.98
N LEU A 106 -9.67 -5.79 -9.24
CA LEU A 106 -9.47 -7.09 -9.89
C LEU A 106 -7.98 -7.47 -9.99
N GLY A 107 -7.11 -6.46 -10.18
CA GLY A 107 -5.67 -6.64 -10.34
C GLY A 107 -4.87 -6.72 -9.03
N ASN A 108 -5.50 -6.82 -7.85
CA ASN A 108 -4.80 -6.76 -6.56
C ASN A 108 -3.70 -7.83 -6.43
N SER A 109 -4.02 -9.09 -6.75
CA SER A 109 -3.07 -10.21 -6.67
C SER A 109 -1.94 -10.07 -7.67
N PHE A 110 -2.24 -9.58 -8.89
CA PHE A 110 -1.24 -9.32 -9.91
C PHE A 110 -0.27 -8.21 -9.46
N ALA A 111 -0.79 -7.09 -8.96
CA ALA A 111 0.03 -5.97 -8.47
C ALA A 111 0.95 -6.38 -7.31
N MET A 112 0.43 -7.20 -6.38
CA MET A 112 1.23 -7.71 -5.27
C MET A 112 2.36 -8.63 -5.73
N MET A 113 2.08 -9.54 -6.66
CA MET A 113 3.07 -10.44 -7.24
C MET A 113 4.14 -9.66 -8.00
N GLU A 114 3.73 -8.78 -8.90
CA GLU A 114 4.63 -7.97 -9.72
C GLU A 114 5.57 -7.13 -8.85
N ALA A 115 5.04 -6.44 -7.85
CA ALA A 115 5.83 -5.62 -6.93
C ALA A 115 6.89 -6.44 -6.19
N GLN A 116 6.53 -7.61 -5.66
CA GLN A 116 7.48 -8.49 -4.94
C GLN A 116 8.63 -8.94 -5.86
N LEU A 117 8.31 -9.36 -7.09
CA LEU A 117 9.31 -9.80 -8.05
C LEU A 117 10.23 -8.65 -8.47
N ILE A 118 9.68 -7.47 -8.78
CA ILE A 118 10.47 -6.28 -9.14
C ILE A 118 11.39 -5.84 -8.00
N ILE A 119 10.88 -5.74 -6.78
CA ILE A 119 11.66 -5.38 -5.59
C ILE A 119 12.83 -6.38 -5.42
N ALA A 120 12.54 -7.68 -5.48
CA ALA A 120 13.55 -8.71 -5.36
C ALA A 120 14.62 -8.62 -6.46
N MET A 121 14.23 -8.41 -7.72
CA MET A 121 15.14 -8.28 -8.86
C MET A 121 16.05 -7.06 -8.73
N ILE A 122 15.53 -5.94 -8.28
CA ILE A 122 16.32 -4.70 -8.11
C ILE A 122 17.31 -4.87 -6.97
N LEU A 123 16.83 -5.30 -5.78
CA LEU A 123 17.65 -5.38 -4.58
C LEU A 123 18.70 -6.50 -4.61
N GLN A 124 18.55 -7.50 -5.47
CA GLN A 124 19.62 -8.48 -5.73
C GLN A 124 20.83 -7.89 -6.43
N ARG A 125 20.64 -6.83 -7.21
CA ARG A 125 21.66 -6.28 -8.10
C ARG A 125 22.18 -4.94 -7.65
N PHE A 126 21.36 -4.19 -6.90
CA PHE A 126 21.64 -2.81 -6.55
C PHE A 126 21.27 -2.51 -5.10
N LYS A 127 22.13 -1.74 -4.44
CA LYS A 127 21.76 -0.95 -3.28
C LYS A 127 21.16 0.36 -3.80
N VAL A 128 19.96 0.67 -3.35
CA VAL A 128 19.24 1.88 -3.73
C VAL A 128 19.37 2.90 -2.61
N LYS A 129 19.85 4.09 -2.93
CA LYS A 129 19.98 5.20 -1.97
C LYS A 129 19.26 6.42 -2.53
N LEU A 130 18.49 7.09 -1.70
CA LEU A 130 17.92 8.38 -2.06
C LEU A 130 19.03 9.39 -2.33
N ALA A 131 18.91 10.20 -3.38
CA ALA A 131 19.87 11.27 -3.66
C ALA A 131 19.84 12.29 -2.51
N PRO A 132 21.01 12.72 -1.96
CA PRO A 132 21.09 13.54 -0.74
C PRO A 132 20.27 14.84 -0.78
N GLU A 133 20.21 15.48 -1.94
CA GLU A 133 19.51 16.77 -2.14
C GLU A 133 18.04 16.58 -2.56
N HIS A 134 17.58 15.32 -2.73
CA HIS A 134 16.24 15.07 -3.22
C HIS A 134 15.22 15.01 -2.07
N LYS A 135 14.25 15.92 -2.11
CA LYS A 135 13.10 15.89 -1.21
C LYS A 135 11.94 15.18 -1.90
N VAL A 136 11.47 14.11 -1.27
CA VAL A 136 10.28 13.39 -1.73
C VAL A 136 9.05 14.15 -1.25
N GLU A 137 8.26 14.66 -2.19
CA GLU A 137 6.99 15.32 -1.93
C GLU A 137 5.87 14.52 -2.59
N ALA A 138 4.79 14.26 -1.85
CA ALA A 138 3.61 13.64 -2.42
C ALA A 138 2.78 14.68 -3.19
N GLU A 139 2.26 14.29 -4.35
CA GLU A 139 1.31 15.07 -5.14
C GLU A 139 0.00 14.32 -5.22
N VAL A 140 -1.06 15.00 -4.80
CA VAL A 140 -2.43 14.51 -4.93
C VAL A 140 -2.94 14.83 -6.33
N SER A 141 -3.32 13.79 -7.08
CA SER A 141 -3.95 13.85 -8.38
C SER A 141 -5.05 12.78 -8.42
N LEU A 142 -5.37 12.20 -9.57
CA LEU A 142 -6.21 10.99 -9.65
C LEU A 142 -5.62 9.87 -8.78
N THR A 143 -4.30 9.77 -8.77
CA THR A 143 -3.55 8.92 -7.85
C THR A 143 -2.58 9.74 -7.01
N LEU A 144 -2.23 9.25 -5.82
CA LEU A 144 -1.13 9.79 -5.04
C LEU A 144 0.19 9.33 -5.66
N ARG A 145 1.07 10.29 -5.97
CA ARG A 145 2.35 10.00 -6.63
C ARG A 145 3.46 10.94 -6.14
N PRO A 146 4.73 10.59 -6.32
CA PRO A 146 5.81 11.53 -6.12
C PRO A 146 5.73 12.69 -7.13
N LYS A 147 5.71 13.94 -6.67
CA LYS A 147 5.54 15.16 -7.48
C LYS A 147 6.59 15.32 -8.58
N ARG A 148 7.81 14.92 -8.29
CA ARG A 148 8.97 15.05 -9.21
C ARG A 148 9.68 13.73 -9.46
N GLY A 149 8.98 12.60 -9.24
CA GLY A 149 9.62 11.30 -9.19
C GLY A 149 10.48 11.14 -7.93
N ILE A 150 11.28 10.08 -7.88
CA ILE A 150 12.20 9.80 -6.78
C ILE A 150 13.60 9.60 -7.37
N MET A 151 14.49 10.55 -7.11
CA MET A 151 15.88 10.48 -7.56
C MET A 151 16.68 9.58 -6.63
N VAL A 152 17.28 8.55 -7.20
CA VAL A 152 18.07 7.57 -6.46
C VAL A 152 19.42 7.35 -7.12
N SER A 153 20.42 6.99 -6.33
CA SER A 153 21.68 6.42 -6.79
C SER A 153 21.65 4.90 -6.64
N LEU A 154 22.21 4.21 -7.61
CA LEU A 154 22.30 2.76 -7.63
C LEU A 154 23.77 2.36 -7.48
N GLU A 155 24.08 1.55 -6.48
CA GLU A 155 25.37 0.95 -6.25
C GLU A 155 25.23 -0.56 -6.53
N LYS A 156 26.06 -1.10 -7.42
CA LYS A 156 26.01 -2.53 -7.75
C LYS A 156 26.48 -3.36 -6.54
N VAL A 157 25.74 -4.42 -6.21
CA VAL A 157 26.06 -5.38 -5.14
C VAL A 157 27.07 -6.39 -5.62
#